data_eaf8966d18447abbb613617ef3f4ca47
#
_entry.id   eaf8966d18447abbb613617ef3f4ca47
#
_cell.length_a   1.000
_cell.length_b   1.000
_cell.length_c   1.000
_cell.angle_alpha   90.00
_cell.angle_beta   90.00
_cell.angle_gamma   90.00
#
_symmetry.space_group_name_H-M   'P 1'
#
loop_
_entity.id
_entity.type
_entity.pdbx_description
1 polymer ?
#
loop_
_entity_poly.entity_id
_entity_poly.type
_entity_poly.pdbx_seq_one_letter_code
_entity_poly.pdbx_strand_id
1 'polypeptide(L)'
;MRKSLIVTAVAAVLGLAASVTMAAGSDVLANRHAQMGVKCEQCHKAKMPKVGAKVKNERCLVCHQSYEALAERTKALNPNPHKTHLGNVRCTDCHAGHQQGKLMCNDCHKFNLTVK
;
A
#
# COMPACT_ATOMS: atom_id res chain seq x y z
N MET A 1 73.54 12.14 22.09
CA MET A 1 72.45 11.18 22.19
C MET A 1 71.12 11.90 21.92
N ARG A 2 70.53 11.76 20.72
CA ARG A 2 69.30 12.41 20.35
C ARG A 2 68.21 11.30 20.32
N LYS A 3 67.27 11.37 21.22
CA LYS A 3 66.12 10.44 21.26
C LYS A 3 65.07 10.97 20.30
N SER A 4 64.86 10.28 19.17
CA SER A 4 63.70 10.53 18.26
C SER A 4 62.47 10.00 18.86
N LEU A 5 61.54 10.89 19.13
CA LEU A 5 60.15 10.54 19.45
C LEU A 5 59.37 10.34 18.15
N ILE A 6 58.98 9.10 17.87
CA ILE A 6 58.08 8.76 16.78
C ILE A 6 56.65 8.96 17.32
N VAL A 7 56.00 10.00 16.83
CA VAL A 7 54.56 10.23 17.10
C VAL A 7 53.77 9.44 16.05
N THR A 8 53.21 8.36 16.48
CA THR A 8 52.26 7.57 15.64
C THR A 8 50.90 8.25 15.68
N ALA A 9 50.55 8.93 14.62
CA ALA A 9 49.20 9.45 14.44
C ALA A 9 48.25 8.30 14.04
N VAL A 10 47.40 7.88 14.97
CA VAL A 10 46.31 6.95 14.68
C VAL A 10 45.16 7.78 14.10
N ALA A 11 45.00 7.71 12.80
CA ALA A 11 43.81 8.26 12.11
C ALA A 11 42.61 7.35 12.38
N ALA A 12 41.72 7.77 13.27
CA ALA A 12 40.43 7.15 13.47
C ALA A 12 39.53 7.47 12.27
N VAL A 13 39.38 6.52 11.35
CA VAL A 13 38.37 6.59 10.29
C VAL A 13 37.02 6.31 10.93
N LEU A 14 36.29 7.36 11.26
CA LEU A 14 34.86 7.28 11.60
C LEU A 14 34.09 6.95 10.32
N GLY A 15 33.83 5.66 10.10
CA GLY A 15 32.91 5.22 9.08
C GLY A 15 31.47 5.70 9.41
N LEU A 16 31.00 6.72 8.70
CA LEU A 16 29.61 7.10 8.69
C LEU A 16 28.85 5.95 8.03
N ALA A 17 28.31 5.02 8.83
CA ALA A 17 27.30 4.09 8.38
C ALA A 17 26.04 4.92 8.08
N ALA A 18 25.85 5.30 6.82
CA ALA A 18 24.60 5.83 6.35
C ALA A 18 23.54 4.72 6.52
N SER A 19 22.79 4.80 7.60
CA SER A 19 21.59 3.99 7.79
C SER A 19 20.62 4.40 6.68
N VAL A 20 20.55 3.60 5.62
CA VAL A 20 19.46 3.69 4.66
C VAL A 20 18.21 3.28 5.43
N THR A 21 17.53 4.25 6.02
CA THR A 21 16.17 4.08 6.48
C THR A 21 15.35 3.82 5.22
N MET A 22 15.14 2.55 4.91
CA MET A 22 14.06 2.13 4.03
C MET A 22 12.82 2.75 4.65
N ALA A 23 12.30 3.82 4.04
CA ALA A 23 10.98 4.30 4.36
C ALA A 23 10.08 3.07 4.26
N ALA A 24 9.48 2.68 5.39
CA ALA A 24 8.51 1.58 5.42
C ALA A 24 7.52 1.89 4.31
N GLY A 25 7.54 1.10 3.24
CA GLY A 25 6.75 1.35 2.06
C GLY A 25 5.32 1.59 2.54
N SER A 26 4.74 2.73 2.15
CA SER A 26 3.38 3.07 2.54
C SER A 26 2.52 1.82 2.37
N ASP A 27 1.74 1.46 3.39
CA ASP A 27 0.87 0.27 3.40
C ASP A 27 -0.30 0.48 2.42
N VAL A 28 0.07 0.69 1.16
CA VAL A 28 -0.86 0.86 0.05
C VAL A 28 -1.21 -0.48 -0.57
N LEU A 29 -2.39 -0.54 -1.15
CA LEU A 29 -2.95 -1.76 -1.72
C LEU A 29 -2.00 -2.46 -2.71
N ALA A 30 -1.37 -1.69 -3.61
CA ALA A 30 -0.44 -2.24 -4.61
C ALA A 30 0.75 -2.94 -3.96
N ASN A 31 1.32 -2.38 -2.89
CA ASN A 31 2.46 -2.97 -2.20
C ASN A 31 2.07 -4.28 -1.48
N ARG A 32 0.92 -4.32 -0.83
CA ARG A 32 0.42 -5.55 -0.19
C ARG A 32 0.19 -6.66 -1.21
N HIS A 33 -0.40 -6.33 -2.36
CA HIS A 33 -0.60 -7.28 -3.44
C HIS A 33 0.72 -7.75 -4.05
N ALA A 34 1.69 -6.86 -4.23
CA ALA A 34 3.02 -7.22 -4.73
C ALA A 34 3.75 -8.19 -3.79
N GLN A 35 3.62 -8.01 -2.47
CA GLN A 35 4.17 -8.94 -1.47
C GLN A 35 3.55 -10.35 -1.56
N MET A 36 2.32 -10.45 -2.05
CA MET A 36 1.64 -11.72 -2.33
C MET A 36 1.90 -12.26 -3.74
N GLY A 37 2.81 -11.65 -4.51
CA GLY A 37 3.17 -12.07 -5.86
C GLY A 37 2.24 -11.57 -6.96
N VAL A 38 1.31 -10.66 -6.67
CA VAL A 38 0.43 -10.05 -7.69
C VAL A 38 1.24 -9.03 -8.51
N LYS A 39 1.25 -9.21 -9.82
CA LYS A 39 2.02 -8.37 -10.75
C LYS A 39 1.20 -7.20 -11.28
N CYS A 40 1.87 -6.16 -11.78
CA CYS A 40 1.23 -4.94 -12.31
C CYS A 40 0.17 -5.24 -13.37
N GLU A 41 0.46 -6.18 -14.28
CA GLU A 41 -0.44 -6.55 -15.37
C GLU A 41 -1.72 -7.27 -14.91
N GLN A 42 -1.75 -7.84 -13.72
CA GLN A 42 -2.95 -8.47 -13.18
C GLN A 42 -4.03 -7.44 -12.84
N CYS A 43 -3.62 -6.25 -12.42
CA CYS A 43 -4.52 -5.12 -12.20
C CYS A 43 -4.71 -4.28 -13.48
N HIS A 44 -3.62 -3.92 -14.15
CA HIS A 44 -3.62 -2.91 -15.22
C HIS A 44 -3.72 -3.48 -16.64
N LYS A 45 -3.63 -4.79 -16.85
CA LYS A 45 -3.50 -5.45 -18.16
C LYS A 45 -2.26 -4.99 -18.97
N ALA A 46 -1.29 -4.36 -18.31
CA ALA A 46 -0.06 -3.87 -18.91
C ALA A 46 1.08 -3.93 -17.89
N LYS A 47 2.29 -4.29 -18.34
CA LYS A 47 3.49 -4.30 -17.50
C LYS A 47 3.89 -2.89 -17.06
N MET A 48 3.68 -1.92 -17.93
CA MET A 48 3.97 -0.51 -17.72
C MET A 48 2.69 0.30 -17.99
N PRO A 49 1.80 0.43 -17.02
CA PRO A 49 0.57 1.20 -17.20
C PRO A 49 0.88 2.70 -17.31
N LYS A 50 0.06 3.42 -18.08
CA LYS A 50 0.15 4.88 -18.17
C LYS A 50 -0.23 5.51 -16.83
N VAL A 51 0.37 6.65 -16.51
CA VAL A 51 -0.01 7.46 -15.34
C VAL A 51 -1.51 7.77 -15.39
N GLY A 52 -2.21 7.55 -14.28
CA GLY A 52 -3.67 7.75 -14.21
C GLY A 52 -4.51 6.61 -14.81
N ALA A 53 -3.89 5.50 -15.24
CA ALA A 53 -4.62 4.34 -15.74
C ALA A 53 -5.57 3.79 -14.67
N LYS A 54 -6.86 3.71 -15.01
CA LYS A 54 -7.91 3.21 -14.11
C LYS A 54 -8.00 1.69 -14.16
N VAL A 55 -8.14 1.09 -12.99
CA VAL A 55 -8.42 -0.35 -12.83
C VAL A 55 -9.92 -0.55 -12.72
N LYS A 56 -10.48 -1.47 -13.51
CA LYS A 56 -11.90 -1.82 -13.45
C LYS A 56 -12.16 -2.88 -12.36
N ASN A 57 -13.38 -2.89 -11.80
CA ASN A 57 -13.79 -3.82 -10.77
C ASN A 57 -13.56 -5.29 -11.14
N GLU A 58 -13.77 -5.65 -12.41
CA GLU A 58 -13.61 -7.01 -12.92
C GLU A 58 -12.20 -7.54 -12.67
N ARG A 59 -11.18 -6.66 -12.65
CA ARG A 59 -9.78 -7.06 -12.36
C ARG A 59 -9.61 -7.49 -10.90
N CYS A 60 -10.32 -6.85 -10.01
CA CYS A 60 -10.32 -7.18 -8.58
C CYS A 60 -11.12 -8.47 -8.35
N LEU A 61 -12.29 -8.57 -8.98
CA LEU A 61 -13.22 -9.68 -8.77
C LEU A 61 -12.75 -11.01 -9.33
N VAL A 62 -11.76 -11.04 -10.22
CA VAL A 62 -11.08 -12.30 -10.64
C VAL A 62 -10.60 -13.11 -9.43
N CYS A 63 -10.09 -12.44 -8.38
CA CYS A 63 -9.62 -13.09 -7.16
C CYS A 63 -10.58 -12.88 -5.99
N HIS A 64 -11.24 -11.72 -5.92
CA HIS A 64 -12.14 -11.36 -4.82
C HIS A 64 -13.58 -11.83 -5.02
N GLN A 65 -13.89 -12.48 -6.15
CA GLN A 65 -15.16 -13.13 -6.49
C GLN A 65 -16.27 -12.12 -6.80
N SER A 66 -17.06 -11.70 -5.81
CA SER A 66 -18.19 -10.81 -6.02
C SER A 66 -18.41 -9.86 -4.85
N TYR A 67 -19.27 -8.87 -5.03
CA TYR A 67 -19.67 -7.97 -3.94
C TYR A 67 -20.39 -8.72 -2.81
N GLU A 68 -21.19 -9.72 -3.14
CA GLU A 68 -21.87 -10.57 -2.17
C GLU A 68 -20.87 -11.36 -1.32
N ALA A 69 -19.83 -11.93 -1.96
CA ALA A 69 -18.76 -12.62 -1.26
C ALA A 69 -17.95 -11.67 -0.36
N LEU A 70 -17.70 -10.45 -0.81
CA LEU A 70 -17.06 -9.42 0.00
C LEU A 70 -17.95 -8.96 1.15
N ALA A 71 -19.26 -8.77 0.91
CA ALA A 71 -20.21 -8.42 1.94
C ALA A 71 -20.30 -9.50 3.03
N GLU A 72 -20.24 -10.77 2.65
CA GLU A 72 -20.21 -11.86 3.62
C GLU A 72 -18.91 -11.85 4.45
N ARG A 73 -17.75 -11.61 3.83
CA ARG A 73 -16.46 -11.48 4.56
C ARG A 73 -16.44 -10.30 5.54
N THR A 74 -17.17 -9.24 5.24
CA THR A 74 -17.21 -8.02 6.04
C THR A 74 -18.49 -7.86 6.86
N LYS A 75 -19.30 -8.90 6.98
CA LYS A 75 -20.60 -8.85 7.67
C LYS A 75 -20.54 -8.45 9.15
N ALA A 76 -19.38 -8.65 9.79
CA ALA A 76 -19.16 -8.23 11.17
C ALA A 76 -18.93 -6.70 11.31
N LEU A 77 -18.71 -5.99 10.21
CA LEU A 77 -18.53 -4.54 10.23
C LEU A 77 -19.90 -3.84 10.17
N ASN A 78 -20.04 -2.79 10.94
CA ASN A 78 -21.24 -1.95 10.95
C ASN A 78 -20.86 -0.48 10.74
N PRO A 79 -21.25 0.14 9.62
CA PRO A 79 -21.93 -0.47 8.48
C PRO A 79 -21.06 -1.46 7.70
N ASN A 80 -21.69 -2.39 6.97
CA ASN A 80 -20.95 -3.26 6.06
C ASN A 80 -20.58 -2.48 4.79
N PRO A 81 -19.26 -2.26 4.52
CA PRO A 81 -18.85 -1.41 3.41
C PRO A 81 -19.12 -2.00 2.01
N HIS A 82 -19.35 -3.31 1.91
CA HIS A 82 -19.65 -3.99 0.65
C HIS A 82 -21.15 -4.30 0.46
N LYS A 83 -21.99 -3.88 1.40
CA LYS A 83 -23.47 -3.97 1.30
C LYS A 83 -24.07 -2.63 1.68
N THR A 84 -24.06 -1.68 0.76
CA THR A 84 -24.46 -0.30 1.04
C THR A 84 -25.63 0.13 0.15
N HIS A 85 -26.27 1.24 0.53
CA HIS A 85 -27.30 1.89 -0.29
C HIS A 85 -26.78 2.46 -1.61
N LEU A 86 -25.45 2.57 -1.78
CA LEU A 86 -24.81 3.03 -3.01
C LEU A 86 -24.66 1.93 -4.07
N GLY A 87 -24.99 0.68 -3.70
CA GLY A 87 -24.81 -0.48 -4.57
C GLY A 87 -23.33 -0.81 -4.82
N ASN A 88 -23.07 -1.36 -6.00
CA ASN A 88 -21.73 -1.80 -6.39
C ASN A 88 -20.88 -0.64 -6.95
N VAL A 89 -20.28 0.11 -6.07
CA VAL A 89 -19.35 1.22 -6.43
C VAL A 89 -18.02 0.70 -6.98
N ARG A 90 -17.18 1.56 -7.52
CA ARG A 90 -15.85 1.12 -7.94
C ARG A 90 -14.99 0.76 -6.73
N CYS A 91 -14.29 -0.36 -6.82
CA CYS A 91 -13.38 -0.79 -5.75
C CYS A 91 -12.35 0.30 -5.42
N THR A 92 -11.87 0.99 -6.46
CA THR A 92 -10.85 2.04 -6.35
C THR A 92 -11.37 3.35 -5.75
N ASP A 93 -12.67 3.50 -5.53
CA ASP A 93 -13.21 4.68 -4.84
C ASP A 93 -12.88 4.65 -3.33
N CYS A 94 -12.71 3.44 -2.77
CA CYS A 94 -12.25 3.25 -1.41
C CYS A 94 -10.82 2.67 -1.38
N HIS A 95 -10.54 1.64 -2.19
CA HIS A 95 -9.26 0.93 -2.22
C HIS A 95 -8.33 1.52 -3.28
N ALA A 96 -7.76 2.68 -3.01
CA ALA A 96 -6.78 3.30 -3.90
C ALA A 96 -5.53 2.41 -4.03
N GLY A 97 -5.11 2.11 -5.26
CA GLY A 97 -4.01 1.17 -5.52
C GLY A 97 -2.66 1.64 -4.99
N HIS A 98 -2.32 2.89 -5.27
CA HIS A 98 -1.00 3.47 -4.99
C HIS A 98 -1.03 4.60 -3.96
N GLN A 99 -2.14 4.75 -3.24
CA GLN A 99 -2.34 5.73 -2.19
C GLN A 99 -3.07 5.06 -1.02
N GLN A 100 -3.17 5.73 0.10
CA GLN A 100 -4.00 5.27 1.21
C GLN A 100 -5.47 5.22 0.77
N GLY A 101 -6.14 4.14 1.16
CA GLY A 101 -7.57 4.00 0.94
C GLY A 101 -8.37 5.04 1.74
N LYS A 102 -9.52 5.41 1.21
CA LYS A 102 -10.43 6.38 1.83
C LYS A 102 -11.82 5.77 1.94
N LEU A 103 -12.40 5.80 3.13
CA LEU A 103 -13.80 5.40 3.31
C LEU A 103 -14.71 6.47 2.70
N MET A 104 -15.22 6.24 1.48
CA MET A 104 -16.08 7.21 0.79
C MET A 104 -17.40 7.51 1.53
N CYS A 105 -17.86 6.60 2.38
CA CYS A 105 -19.04 6.84 3.23
C CYS A 105 -18.88 8.10 4.08
N ASN A 106 -17.65 8.45 4.46
CA ASN A 106 -17.35 9.60 5.30
C ASN A 106 -17.45 10.95 4.57
N ASP A 107 -17.76 10.95 3.29
CA ASP A 107 -18.13 12.18 2.57
C ASP A 107 -19.51 12.70 3.04
N CYS A 108 -20.38 11.81 3.56
CA CYS A 108 -21.70 12.14 4.09
C CYS A 108 -21.90 11.69 5.55
N HIS A 109 -21.21 10.65 6.00
CA HIS A 109 -21.32 10.06 7.33
C HIS A 109 -20.02 10.22 8.11
N LYS A 110 -20.01 9.78 9.36
CA LYS A 110 -18.81 9.73 10.22
C LYS A 110 -18.67 8.34 10.81
N PHE A 111 -18.09 7.43 10.05
CA PHE A 111 -17.82 6.07 10.52
C PHE A 111 -16.34 5.92 10.88
N ASN A 112 -16.07 5.16 11.93
CA ASN A 112 -14.70 4.82 12.34
C ASN A 112 -14.31 3.44 11.76
N LEU A 113 -14.21 3.38 10.41
CA LEU A 113 -13.75 2.21 9.69
C LEU A 113 -12.50 2.55 8.88
N THR A 114 -11.52 1.65 8.93
CA THR A 114 -10.28 1.79 8.17
C THR A 114 -10.36 0.98 6.88
N VAL A 115 -10.02 1.60 5.76
CA VAL A 115 -9.88 0.91 4.48
C VAL A 115 -8.49 0.24 4.45
N LYS A 116 -8.48 -1.08 4.35
CA LYS A 116 -7.26 -1.88 4.23
C LYS A 116 -6.91 -2.16 2.78
#